data_3511343152a966512fa0aa269e32a3ad
#
_entry.id   3511343152a966512fa0aa269e32a3ad
#
_cell.length_a   1.000
_cell.length_b   1.000
_cell.length_c   1.000
_cell.angle_alpha   90.00
_cell.angle_beta   90.00
_cell.angle_gamma   90.00
#
_symmetry.space_group_name_H-M   'P 1'
#
loop_
_entity.id
_entity.type
_entity.pdbx_description
1 polymer ?
#
loop_
_entity_poly.entity_id
_entity_poly.type
_entity_poly.pdbx_seq_one_letter_code
_entity_poly.pdbx_strand_id
1 'polypeptide(L)'
;MKYKKYFRKTSLKQKNIGELFLDIIQKKNPSTFLEIGIFHGVTARNVCELMFKNHGDNFNYIGIDIFDNSNAYDKEVVPSKTFNNPFKTFYFKYIKKQNPYSLIAVEDLLSKFKKNVKIIQGDTNQILH
;
A
#
# COMPACT_ATOMS: atom_id res chain seq x y z
N MET A 1 -4.86 16.25 5.84
CA MET A 1 -3.62 15.48 6.19
C MET A 1 -2.73 15.35 4.97
N LYS A 2 -1.43 15.47 5.12
CA LYS A 2 -0.50 15.38 3.98
C LYS A 2 -0.33 13.92 3.52
N TYR A 3 -0.48 13.67 2.22
CA TYR A 3 -0.25 12.36 1.61
C TYR A 3 1.24 12.08 1.49
N LYS A 4 1.72 10.98 2.09
CA LYS A 4 3.13 10.58 2.13
C LYS A 4 3.39 9.46 1.12
N LYS A 5 4.52 9.47 0.45
CA LYS A 5 4.88 8.47 -0.59
C LYS A 5 5.68 7.27 -0.07
N TYR A 6 6.20 7.33 1.15
CA TYR A 6 6.95 6.23 1.80
C TYR A 6 8.06 5.63 0.93
N PHE A 7 8.70 6.45 0.11
CA PHE A 7 9.76 6.02 -0.82
C PHE A 7 9.31 4.95 -1.84
N ARG A 8 8.00 4.85 -2.11
CA ARG A 8 7.39 3.85 -3.01
C ARG A 8 6.59 4.53 -4.13
N LYS A 9 6.14 3.73 -5.11
CA LYS A 9 5.20 4.19 -6.15
C LYS A 9 3.78 4.26 -5.61
N THR A 10 3.03 5.22 -6.12
CA THR A 10 1.61 5.35 -5.84
C THR A 10 0.85 5.77 -7.11
N SER A 11 -0.38 5.31 -7.25
CA SER A 11 -1.30 5.77 -8.29
C SER A 11 -1.74 7.22 -8.07
N LEU A 12 -1.75 7.69 -6.82
CA LEU A 12 -2.14 9.06 -6.44
C LEU A 12 -0.92 10.02 -6.47
N LYS A 13 -0.15 9.98 -7.56
CA LYS A 13 1.11 10.73 -7.70
C LYS A 13 0.93 12.19 -8.11
N GLN A 14 -0.21 12.55 -8.69
CA GLN A 14 -0.49 13.91 -9.12
C GLN A 14 -0.56 14.85 -7.91
N LYS A 15 -0.16 16.12 -8.13
CA LYS A 15 -0.15 17.13 -7.09
C LYS A 15 -1.55 17.27 -6.45
N ASN A 16 -1.61 17.22 -5.15
CA ASN A 16 -2.81 17.39 -4.31
C ASN A 16 -3.91 16.30 -4.46
N ILE A 17 -3.77 15.33 -5.36
CA ILE A 17 -4.78 14.27 -5.49
C ILE A 17 -4.78 13.36 -4.26
N GLY A 18 -3.60 13.03 -3.74
CA GLY A 18 -3.49 12.24 -2.51
C GLY A 18 -4.10 12.94 -1.29
N GLU A 19 -3.88 14.24 -1.15
CA GLU A 19 -4.48 15.06 -0.08
C GLU A 19 -6.00 15.13 -0.22
N LEU A 20 -6.52 15.37 -1.42
CA LEU A 20 -7.96 15.38 -1.69
C LEU A 20 -8.61 14.03 -1.35
N PHE A 21 -7.96 12.93 -1.70
CA PHE A 21 -8.42 11.58 -1.35
C PHE A 21 -8.50 11.40 0.17
N LEU A 22 -7.47 11.80 0.91
CA LEU A 22 -7.48 11.71 2.38
C LEU A 22 -8.52 12.64 3.01
N ASP A 23 -8.76 13.82 2.44
CA ASP A 23 -9.81 14.73 2.91
C ASP A 23 -11.22 14.13 2.75
N ILE A 24 -11.46 13.40 1.66
CA ILE A 24 -12.72 12.67 1.46
C ILE A 24 -12.89 11.59 2.54
N ILE A 25 -11.85 10.80 2.81
CA ILE A 25 -11.88 9.76 3.86
C ILE A 25 -12.06 10.40 5.23
N GLN A 26 -11.37 11.51 5.51
CA GLN A 26 -11.51 12.24 6.77
C GLN A 26 -12.96 12.71 6.99
N LYS A 27 -13.61 13.24 5.95
CA LYS A 27 -15.01 13.68 6.02
C LYS A 27 -15.99 12.53 6.22
N LYS A 28 -15.74 11.39 5.57
CA LYS A 28 -16.56 10.19 5.73
C LYS A 28 -16.32 9.47 7.05
N ASN A 29 -15.13 9.62 7.60
CA ASN A 29 -14.68 9.05 8.88
C ASN A 29 -15.02 7.55 9.06
N PRO A 30 -14.69 6.67 8.10
CA PRO A 30 -15.03 5.26 8.19
C PRO A 30 -14.20 4.57 9.28
N SER A 31 -14.78 3.59 9.95
CA SER A 31 -14.05 2.67 10.84
C SER A 31 -13.63 1.37 10.14
N THR A 32 -14.14 1.12 8.94
CA THR A 32 -13.74 -0.01 8.09
C THR A 32 -13.47 0.48 6.67
N PHE A 33 -12.37 0.02 6.08
CA PHE A 33 -11.96 0.40 4.73
C PHE A 33 -11.56 -0.84 3.93
N LEU A 34 -12.12 -0.98 2.73
CA LEU A 34 -11.74 -2.02 1.77
C LEU A 34 -11.03 -1.38 0.58
N GLU A 35 -9.83 -1.86 0.26
CA GLU A 35 -9.07 -1.48 -0.92
C GLU A 35 -8.86 -2.68 -1.84
N ILE A 36 -9.19 -2.50 -3.12
CA ILE A 36 -8.92 -3.47 -4.19
C ILE A 36 -7.80 -2.89 -5.06
N GLY A 37 -6.70 -3.63 -5.19
CA GLY A 37 -5.51 -3.16 -5.87
C GLY A 37 -4.61 -2.32 -4.96
N ILE A 38 -3.90 -2.98 -4.05
CA ILE A 38 -3.03 -2.32 -3.05
C ILE A 38 -1.74 -1.78 -3.67
N PHE A 39 -1.24 -2.43 -4.70
CA PHE A 39 0.02 -2.10 -5.39
C PHE A 39 1.22 -2.06 -4.42
N HIS A 40 1.89 -0.93 -4.26
CA HIS A 40 3.02 -0.79 -3.32
C HIS A 40 2.59 -0.43 -1.88
N GLY A 41 1.29 -0.39 -1.59
CA GLY A 41 0.74 -0.15 -0.26
C GLY A 41 0.77 1.30 0.24
N VAL A 42 1.12 2.25 -0.62
CA VAL A 42 1.24 3.67 -0.21
C VAL A 42 -0.10 4.25 0.22
N THR A 43 -1.15 4.00 -0.57
CA THR A 43 -2.51 4.43 -0.22
C THR A 43 -2.96 3.75 1.06
N ALA A 44 -2.80 2.43 1.15
CA ALA A 44 -3.11 1.64 2.34
C ALA A 44 -2.46 2.22 3.60
N ARG A 45 -1.18 2.56 3.55
CA ARG A 45 -0.47 3.14 4.69
C ARG A 45 -1.02 4.50 5.11
N ASN A 46 -1.31 5.39 4.14
CA ASN A 46 -1.90 6.70 4.43
C ASN A 46 -3.30 6.57 5.04
N VAL A 47 -4.12 5.66 4.52
CA VAL A 47 -5.48 5.38 5.05
C VAL A 47 -5.39 4.84 6.47
N CYS A 48 -4.53 3.86 6.73
CA CYS A 48 -4.35 3.31 8.07
C CYS A 48 -3.85 4.37 9.09
N GLU A 49 -2.93 5.25 8.69
CA GLU A 49 -2.51 6.37 9.56
C GLU A 49 -3.67 7.32 9.89
N LEU A 50 -4.51 7.62 8.91
CA LEU A 50 -5.67 8.48 9.12
C LEU A 50 -6.73 7.81 10.01
N MET A 51 -7.04 6.55 9.75
CA MET A 51 -8.00 5.79 10.55
C MET A 51 -7.51 5.60 11.98
N PHE A 52 -6.23 5.32 12.18
CA PHE A 52 -5.63 5.24 13.50
C PHE A 52 -5.71 6.57 14.26
N LYS A 53 -5.46 7.70 13.57
CA LYS A 53 -5.63 9.03 14.15
C LYS A 53 -7.05 9.28 14.63
N ASN A 54 -8.05 8.82 13.86
CA ASN A 54 -9.46 9.09 14.14
C ASN A 54 -10.08 8.10 15.14
N HIS A 55 -9.65 6.83 15.14
CA HIS A 55 -10.31 5.74 15.86
C HIS A 55 -9.39 4.98 16.83
N GLY A 56 -8.08 5.34 16.91
CA GLY A 56 -7.10 4.53 17.64
C GLY A 56 -7.05 3.11 17.08
N ASP A 57 -7.08 2.10 17.93
CA ASP A 57 -7.09 0.69 17.53
C ASP A 57 -8.47 0.16 17.09
N ASN A 58 -9.50 1.01 17.05
CA ASN A 58 -10.86 0.63 16.69
C ASN A 58 -11.15 0.85 15.19
N PHE A 59 -10.31 0.35 14.33
CA PHE A 59 -10.56 0.36 12.89
C PHE A 59 -10.18 -0.98 12.24
N ASN A 60 -10.71 -1.22 11.05
CA ASN A 60 -10.37 -2.38 10.23
C ASN A 60 -10.01 -1.93 8.81
N TYR A 61 -8.86 -2.34 8.33
CA TYR A 61 -8.45 -2.21 6.94
C TYR A 61 -8.38 -3.60 6.29
N ILE A 62 -9.03 -3.75 5.15
CA ILE A 62 -8.98 -4.98 4.35
C ILE A 62 -8.45 -4.60 2.97
N GLY A 63 -7.36 -5.23 2.55
CA GLY A 63 -6.75 -5.03 1.25
C GLY A 63 -6.72 -6.32 0.43
N ILE A 64 -7.02 -6.24 -0.86
CA ILE A 64 -6.99 -7.37 -1.79
C ILE A 64 -6.09 -7.00 -2.97
N ASP A 65 -5.13 -7.86 -3.29
CA ASP A 65 -4.28 -7.70 -4.48
C ASP A 65 -3.76 -9.07 -4.94
N ILE A 66 -3.48 -9.19 -6.22
CA ILE A 66 -2.85 -10.40 -6.78
C ILE A 66 -1.39 -10.51 -6.40
N PHE A 67 -0.70 -9.43 -6.16
CA PHE A 67 0.73 -9.27 -5.89
C PHE A 67 1.65 -10.05 -6.84
N ASP A 68 2.92 -9.70 -6.84
CA ASP A 68 3.96 -10.52 -7.44
C ASP A 68 4.41 -11.60 -6.44
N ASN A 69 4.41 -12.85 -6.87
CA ASN A 69 4.83 -13.97 -6.03
C ASN A 69 6.35 -14.04 -5.83
N SER A 70 7.14 -13.26 -6.58
CA SER A 70 8.58 -13.22 -6.39
C SER A 70 8.93 -12.41 -5.14
N ASN A 71 9.60 -13.03 -4.19
CA ASN A 71 10.14 -12.36 -3.01
C ASN A 71 11.45 -11.61 -3.32
N ALA A 72 12.08 -11.91 -4.44
CA ALA A 72 13.29 -11.29 -4.91
C ALA A 72 12.99 -10.15 -5.90
N TYR A 73 13.83 -9.13 -5.90
CA TYR A 73 13.81 -8.12 -6.94
C TYR A 73 14.38 -8.72 -8.22
N ASP A 74 13.51 -9.16 -9.12
CA ASP A 74 13.89 -9.73 -10.39
C ASP A 74 14.17 -8.64 -11.46
N LYS A 75 15.16 -8.89 -12.32
CA LYS A 75 15.49 -7.99 -13.43
C LYS A 75 14.40 -7.95 -14.50
N GLU A 76 13.58 -8.97 -14.61
CA GLU A 76 12.46 -9.07 -15.55
C GLU A 76 11.16 -8.43 -15.03
N VAL A 77 11.23 -7.63 -13.99
CA VAL A 77 10.06 -6.98 -13.40
C VAL A 77 9.39 -6.06 -14.40
N VAL A 78 8.08 -6.26 -14.58
CA VAL A 78 7.22 -5.43 -15.42
C VAL A 78 7.42 -3.94 -15.12
N PRO A 79 7.46 -3.04 -16.12
CA PRO A 79 7.73 -1.60 -15.91
C PRO A 79 6.88 -0.92 -14.83
N SER A 80 5.67 -1.40 -14.58
CA SER A 80 4.81 -0.91 -13.49
C SER A 80 5.36 -1.20 -12.09
N LYS A 81 6.24 -2.20 -11.95
CA LYS A 81 6.84 -2.64 -10.69
C LYS A 81 8.19 -1.99 -10.42
N THR A 82 8.82 -1.37 -11.43
CA THR A 82 10.13 -0.73 -11.31
C THR A 82 10.03 0.74 -10.93
N PHE A 83 11.09 1.28 -10.34
CA PHE A 83 11.21 2.71 -10.08
C PHE A 83 11.99 3.41 -11.21
N ASN A 84 11.55 4.60 -11.59
CA ASN A 84 12.33 5.47 -12.50
C ASN A 84 13.52 6.11 -11.77
N ASN A 85 13.48 6.17 -10.44
CA ASN A 85 14.56 6.73 -9.62
C ASN A 85 15.57 5.62 -9.28
N PRO A 86 16.86 5.76 -9.70
CA PRO A 86 17.89 4.74 -9.46
C PRO A 86 18.17 4.52 -7.95
N PHE A 87 18.00 5.52 -7.09
CA PHE A 87 18.18 5.38 -5.64
C PHE A 87 17.12 4.47 -5.02
N LYS A 88 15.87 4.58 -5.44
CA LYS A 88 14.79 3.69 -4.99
C LYS A 88 15.03 2.26 -5.43
N THR A 89 15.44 2.07 -6.68
CA THR A 89 15.79 0.75 -7.23
C THR A 89 16.93 0.13 -6.44
N PHE A 90 18.00 0.89 -6.18
CA PHE A 90 19.13 0.44 -5.37
C PHE A 90 18.69 0.04 -3.95
N TYR A 91 17.88 0.87 -3.28
CA TYR A 91 17.39 0.62 -1.94
C TYR A 91 16.61 -0.69 -1.84
N PHE A 92 15.63 -0.91 -2.71
CA PHE A 92 14.84 -2.14 -2.68
C PHE A 92 15.62 -3.38 -3.12
N LYS A 93 16.54 -3.24 -4.07
CA LYS A 93 17.33 -4.36 -4.58
C LYS A 93 18.43 -4.81 -3.62
N TYR A 94 19.18 -3.87 -3.02
CA TYR A 94 20.39 -4.18 -2.26
C TYR A 94 20.23 -4.05 -0.75
N ILE A 95 19.40 -3.12 -0.27
CA ILE A 95 19.22 -2.87 1.17
C ILE A 95 18.03 -3.68 1.70
N LYS A 96 16.86 -3.48 1.17
CA LYS A 96 15.65 -4.23 1.57
C LYS A 96 15.62 -5.65 1.02
N LYS A 97 16.20 -5.89 -0.16
CA LYS A 97 16.14 -7.17 -0.89
C LYS A 97 14.70 -7.68 -1.04
N GLN A 98 13.79 -6.77 -1.33
CA GLN A 98 12.37 -7.02 -1.49
C GLN A 98 11.85 -6.46 -2.81
N ASN A 99 10.94 -7.17 -3.44
CA ASN A 99 10.09 -6.60 -4.48
C ASN A 99 9.02 -5.71 -3.79
N PRO A 100 8.97 -4.39 -4.07
CA PRO A 100 7.99 -3.51 -3.44
C PRO A 100 6.54 -3.85 -3.81
N TYR A 101 6.31 -4.57 -4.91
CA TYR A 101 5.00 -5.11 -5.29
C TYR A 101 4.88 -6.58 -4.87
N SER A 102 5.03 -6.84 -3.59
CA SER A 102 4.85 -8.17 -3.00
C SER A 102 4.05 -8.07 -1.70
N LEU A 103 3.41 -9.17 -1.34
CA LEU A 103 2.69 -9.28 -0.07
C LEU A 103 3.60 -8.93 1.12
N ILE A 104 4.80 -9.50 1.16
CA ILE A 104 5.77 -9.29 2.25
C ILE A 104 6.16 -7.82 2.37
N ALA A 105 6.43 -7.14 1.25
CA ALA A 105 6.83 -5.74 1.27
C ALA A 105 5.69 -4.82 1.74
N VAL A 106 4.45 -5.14 1.40
CA VAL A 106 3.27 -4.40 1.85
C VAL A 106 2.96 -4.67 3.31
N GLU A 107 3.06 -5.91 3.77
CA GLU A 107 2.92 -6.26 5.19
C GLU A 107 3.97 -5.56 6.05
N ASP A 108 5.22 -5.48 5.59
CA ASP A 108 6.28 -4.71 6.25
C ASP A 108 5.93 -3.22 6.37
N LEU A 109 5.44 -2.61 5.28
CA LEU A 109 5.00 -1.21 5.28
C LEU A 109 3.85 -0.96 6.27
N LEU A 110 2.95 -1.93 6.43
CA LEU A 110 1.76 -1.84 7.28
C LEU A 110 1.97 -2.44 8.68
N SER A 111 3.17 -2.87 9.01
CA SER A 111 3.48 -3.60 10.25
C SER A 111 3.04 -2.89 11.54
N LYS A 112 3.08 -1.55 11.55
CA LYS A 112 2.58 -0.71 12.66
C LYS A 112 1.10 -0.99 12.97
N PHE A 113 0.32 -1.37 11.97
CA PHE A 113 -1.13 -1.59 12.06
C PHE A 113 -1.52 -3.06 11.97
N LYS A 114 -0.62 -3.98 12.26
CA LYS A 114 -0.81 -5.42 12.09
C LYS A 114 -2.10 -5.96 12.71
N LYS A 115 -2.55 -5.40 13.81
CA LYS A 115 -3.80 -5.80 14.49
C LYS A 115 -5.05 -5.42 13.72
N ASN A 116 -4.99 -4.37 12.92
CA ASN A 116 -6.12 -3.73 12.25
C ASN A 116 -6.17 -4.02 10.75
N VAL A 117 -5.12 -4.65 10.22
CA VAL A 117 -4.93 -4.86 8.78
C VAL A 117 -5.06 -6.33 8.43
N LYS A 118 -5.93 -6.62 7.46
CA LYS A 118 -6.01 -7.92 6.79
C LYS A 118 -5.70 -7.75 5.32
N ILE A 119 -4.68 -8.45 4.84
CA ILE A 119 -4.31 -8.46 3.42
C ILE A 119 -4.63 -9.84 2.85
N ILE A 120 -5.34 -9.86 1.74
CA ILE A 120 -5.73 -11.07 1.02
C ILE A 120 -5.04 -11.05 -0.33
N GLN A 121 -4.17 -12.02 -0.57
CA GLN A 121 -3.57 -12.23 -1.88
C GLN A 121 -4.49 -13.10 -2.74
N GLY A 122 -4.88 -12.61 -3.89
CA GLY A 122 -5.68 -13.36 -4.84
C GLY A 122 -6.43 -12.49 -5.85
N ASP A 123 -7.08 -13.15 -6.79
CA ASP A 123 -7.93 -12.52 -7.78
C ASP A 123 -9.29 -12.18 -7.16
N THR A 124 -9.73 -10.94 -7.33
CA THR A 124 -11.02 -10.47 -6.83
C THR A 124 -12.20 -11.25 -7.41
N ASN A 125 -12.08 -11.74 -8.64
CA ASN A 125 -13.11 -12.61 -9.26
C ASN A 125 -13.30 -13.94 -8.51
N GLN A 126 -12.28 -14.40 -7.78
CA GLN A 126 -12.33 -15.63 -7.00
C GLN A 126 -12.67 -15.36 -5.53
N ILE A 127 -12.28 -14.22 -5.00
CA ILE A 127 -12.39 -13.89 -3.57
C ILE A 127 -13.74 -13.28 -3.22
N LEU A 128 -14.33 -12.45 -4.11
CA LEU A 128 -15.55 -11.70 -3.86
C LEU A 128 -16.84 -12.39 -4.33
N HIS A 129 -16.77 -13.63 -4.74
CA HIS A 129 -17.93 -14.46 -5.09
C HIS A 129 -18.51 -15.22 -3.92
#